data_eca57dfe247c58e739991b83657ce041
#
_entry.id   eca57dfe247c58e739991b83657ce041
#
_cell.length_a   1.000
_cell.length_b   1.000
_cell.length_c   1.000
_cell.angle_alpha   90.00
_cell.angle_beta   90.00
_cell.angle_gamma   90.00
#
_symmetry.space_group_name_H-M   'P 1'
#
loop_
_entity.id
_entity.type
_entity.pdbx_description
1 polymer ?
#
loop_
_entity_poly.entity_id
_entity_poly.type
_entity_poly.pdbx_seq_one_letter_code
_entity_poly.pdbx_strand_id
1 'polypeptide(L)'
;MSERVARIARTTKETDIDLSVDLDGTGVTDVETDIGFFDHMLTAFGRHGLFDLQVRCKGDLEVDGHHSVEDTGIVMGQAFAQALGDKRGIRRFGDIAMPMDEAPIMAAVDISGR
;
A
#
# COMPACT_ATOMS: atom_id res chain seq x y z
N MET A 1 -11.32 -3.25 18.61
CA MET A 1 -10.63 -2.05 18.16
C MET A 1 -9.23 -2.44 17.68
N SER A 2 -8.87 -2.02 16.51
CA SER A 2 -7.55 -2.32 15.96
C SER A 2 -6.51 -1.36 16.51
N GLU A 3 -5.34 -1.88 16.91
CA GLU A 3 -4.17 -1.08 17.25
C GLU A 3 -3.16 -1.03 16.11
N ARG A 4 -3.39 -1.79 15.03
CA ARG A 4 -2.49 -1.87 13.89
C ARG A 4 -2.96 -0.94 12.77
N VAL A 5 -2.99 0.34 13.13
CA VAL A 5 -3.39 1.41 12.20
C VAL A 5 -2.27 2.43 12.08
N ALA A 6 -2.18 3.07 10.93
CA ALA A 6 -1.23 4.15 10.72
C ALA A 6 -1.78 5.14 9.70
N ARG A 7 -1.38 6.40 9.86
CA ARG A 7 -1.62 7.44 8.88
C ARG A 7 -0.33 8.23 8.69
N ILE A 8 0.09 8.35 7.44
CA ILE A 8 1.31 9.08 7.07
C ILE A 8 0.93 10.14 6.05
N ALA A 9 1.37 11.36 6.29
CA ALA A 9 1.27 12.46 5.35
C ALA A 9 2.69 12.90 4.97
N ARG A 10 2.92 13.12 3.68
CA ARG A 10 4.24 13.52 3.16
C ARG A 10 4.05 14.47 1.99
N THR A 11 4.69 15.61 2.07
CA THR A 11 4.67 16.62 1.01
C THR A 11 6.09 16.92 0.57
N THR A 12 6.33 16.84 -0.74
CA THR A 12 7.57 17.24 -1.37
C THR A 12 7.27 18.27 -2.45
N LYS A 13 8.28 18.63 -3.25
CA LYS A 13 8.05 19.51 -4.40
C LYS A 13 7.29 18.78 -5.51
N GLU A 14 7.37 17.45 -5.56
CA GLU A 14 6.77 16.64 -6.62
C GLU A 14 5.42 16.05 -6.25
N THR A 15 5.21 15.73 -4.96
CA THR A 15 4.01 15.01 -4.52
C THR A 15 3.48 15.52 -3.19
N ASP A 16 2.16 15.34 -3.01
CA ASP A 16 1.48 15.59 -1.75
C ASP A 16 0.61 14.36 -1.46
N ILE A 17 0.95 13.61 -0.41
CA ILE A 17 0.36 12.29 -0.15
C ILE A 17 -0.19 12.24 1.27
N ASP A 18 -1.40 11.67 1.39
CA ASP A 18 -2.02 11.32 2.66
C ASP A 18 -2.51 9.88 2.54
N LEU A 19 -1.99 9.01 3.37
CA LEU A 19 -2.29 7.58 3.30
C LEU A 19 -2.57 7.04 4.70
N SER A 20 -3.64 6.26 4.83
CA SER A 20 -3.93 5.55 6.07
C SER A 20 -4.22 4.08 5.79
N VAL A 21 -3.85 3.22 6.74
CA VAL A 21 -4.07 1.78 6.66
C VAL A 21 -4.51 1.25 8.01
N ASP A 22 -5.47 0.33 7.98
CA ASP A 22 -5.81 -0.55 9.11
C ASP A 22 -5.55 -1.99 8.67
N LEU A 23 -4.56 -2.62 9.28
CA LEU A 23 -4.16 -3.99 8.93
C LEU A 23 -5.23 -5.02 9.34
N ASP A 24 -6.10 -4.68 10.29
CA ASP A 24 -7.19 -5.55 10.76
C ASP A 24 -8.54 -5.10 10.20
N GLY A 25 -8.53 -4.51 9.03
CA GLY A 25 -9.73 -4.05 8.35
C GLY A 25 -10.54 -5.16 7.72
N THR A 26 -11.45 -4.76 6.83
CA THR A 26 -12.34 -5.66 6.09
C THR A 26 -12.20 -5.53 4.58
N GLY A 27 -11.20 -4.77 4.11
CA GLY A 27 -10.97 -4.56 2.70
C GLY A 27 -11.68 -3.33 2.13
N VAL A 28 -12.01 -2.35 2.97
CA VAL A 28 -12.59 -1.08 2.53
C VAL A 28 -11.48 -0.22 1.96
N THR A 29 -11.62 0.18 0.70
CA THR A 29 -10.58 0.94 -0.01
C THR A 29 -11.14 2.23 -0.58
N ASP A 30 -10.32 3.26 -0.55
CA ASP A 30 -10.63 4.56 -1.13
C ASP A 30 -9.32 5.17 -1.62
N VAL A 31 -9.06 5.04 -2.94
CA VAL A 31 -7.76 5.34 -3.54
C VAL A 31 -7.91 6.34 -4.67
N GLU A 32 -7.21 7.45 -4.59
CA GLU A 32 -7.19 8.48 -5.62
C GLU A 32 -5.75 8.99 -5.80
N THR A 33 -5.11 8.59 -6.90
CA THR A 33 -3.76 9.04 -7.27
C THR A 33 -3.73 9.76 -8.61
N ASP A 34 -4.86 9.87 -9.29
CA ASP A 34 -4.99 10.38 -10.67
C ASP A 34 -4.30 9.49 -11.72
N ILE A 35 -3.85 8.28 -11.32
CA ILE A 35 -3.33 7.26 -12.24
C ILE A 35 -4.26 6.06 -12.14
N GLY A 36 -5.14 5.91 -13.14
CA GLY A 36 -6.23 4.94 -13.08
C GLY A 36 -5.78 3.51 -12.81
N PHE A 37 -4.73 3.05 -13.47
CA PHE A 37 -4.24 1.68 -13.26
C PHE A 37 -3.65 1.50 -11.86
N PHE A 38 -2.93 2.51 -11.36
CA PHE A 38 -2.37 2.45 -10.01
C PHE A 38 -3.47 2.42 -8.96
N ASP A 39 -4.52 3.23 -9.13
CA ASP A 39 -5.70 3.21 -8.26
C ASP A 39 -6.33 1.82 -8.23
N HIS A 40 -6.46 1.19 -9.40
CA HIS A 40 -7.00 -0.16 -9.52
C HIS A 40 -6.13 -1.18 -8.77
N MET A 41 -4.82 -1.12 -8.93
CA MET A 41 -3.91 -2.07 -8.29
C MET A 41 -3.88 -1.90 -6.77
N LEU A 42 -3.87 -0.68 -6.26
CA LEU A 42 -3.91 -0.42 -4.81
C LEU A 42 -5.26 -0.84 -4.22
N THR A 43 -6.35 -0.61 -4.94
CA THR A 43 -7.68 -1.06 -4.52
C THR A 43 -7.73 -2.58 -4.43
N ALA A 44 -7.20 -3.28 -5.42
CA ALA A 44 -7.11 -4.75 -5.42
C ALA A 44 -6.27 -5.25 -4.24
N PHE A 45 -5.13 -4.60 -3.99
CA PHE A 45 -4.26 -4.93 -2.87
C PHE A 45 -4.99 -4.83 -1.53
N GLY A 46 -5.68 -3.73 -1.28
CA GLY A 46 -6.41 -3.53 -0.03
C GLY A 46 -7.56 -4.52 0.13
N ARG A 47 -8.33 -4.74 -0.92
CA ARG A 47 -9.48 -5.65 -0.88
C ARG A 47 -9.07 -7.09 -0.66
N HIS A 48 -8.09 -7.58 -1.41
CA HIS A 48 -7.65 -8.97 -1.31
C HIS A 48 -6.83 -9.23 -0.05
N GLY A 49 -6.09 -8.22 0.44
CA GLY A 49 -5.37 -8.31 1.70
C GLY A 49 -6.24 -8.06 2.94
N LEU A 50 -7.49 -7.65 2.74
CA LEU A 50 -8.42 -7.27 3.82
C LEU A 50 -7.90 -6.11 4.66
N PHE A 51 -7.16 -5.21 4.05
CA PHE A 51 -6.74 -3.95 4.66
C PHE A 51 -7.77 -2.87 4.39
N ASP A 52 -8.06 -2.02 5.37
CA ASP A 52 -8.73 -0.77 5.06
C ASP A 52 -7.65 0.22 4.64
N LEU A 53 -7.73 0.71 3.41
CA LEU A 53 -6.68 1.51 2.79
C LEU A 53 -7.28 2.77 2.18
N GLN A 54 -6.80 3.93 2.63
CA GLN A 54 -7.17 5.20 2.05
C GLN A 54 -5.91 5.88 1.52
N VAL A 55 -5.92 6.28 0.25
CA VAL A 55 -4.77 6.92 -0.40
C VAL A 55 -5.23 8.15 -1.15
N ARG A 56 -4.56 9.26 -0.90
CA ARG A 56 -4.67 10.49 -1.69
C ARG A 56 -3.28 10.89 -2.10
N CYS A 57 -3.06 11.01 -3.41
CA CYS A 57 -1.80 11.46 -3.96
C CYS A 57 -2.06 12.51 -5.04
N LYS A 58 -1.49 13.68 -4.87
CA LYS A 58 -1.39 14.71 -5.90
C LYS A 58 0.07 14.78 -6.31
N GLY A 59 0.37 14.44 -7.55
CA GLY A 59 1.74 14.39 -8.06
C GLY A 59 1.91 15.21 -9.32
N ASP A 60 3.16 15.31 -9.74
CA ASP A 60 3.60 16.04 -10.92
C ASP A 60 3.42 15.22 -12.21
N LEU A 61 2.16 14.82 -12.49
CA LEU A 61 1.84 13.94 -13.62
C LEU A 61 2.19 14.55 -14.98
N GLU A 62 2.38 15.86 -15.05
CA GLU A 62 2.88 16.52 -16.26
C GLU A 62 4.31 16.09 -16.62
N VAL A 63 5.08 15.61 -15.66
CA VAL A 63 6.37 14.99 -15.90
C VAL A 63 6.17 13.54 -16.34
N ASP A 64 5.62 12.74 -15.47
CA ASP A 64 5.08 11.39 -15.68
C ASP A 64 4.57 10.86 -14.34
N GLY A 65 4.26 9.57 -14.26
CA GLY A 65 3.77 8.94 -13.02
C GLY A 65 4.84 8.51 -12.04
N HIS A 66 6.12 8.69 -12.37
CA HIS A 66 7.24 8.15 -11.58
C HIS A 66 7.20 8.58 -10.11
N HIS A 67 7.17 9.89 -9.87
CA HIS A 67 7.20 10.41 -8.50
C HIS A 67 5.95 10.02 -7.71
N SER A 68 4.77 10.05 -8.35
CA SER A 68 3.52 9.65 -7.69
C SER A 68 3.57 8.20 -7.22
N VAL A 69 4.05 7.29 -8.05
CA VAL A 69 4.14 5.87 -7.71
C VAL A 69 5.23 5.61 -6.67
N GLU A 70 6.42 6.16 -6.88
CA GLU A 70 7.55 5.98 -5.96
C GLU A 70 7.22 6.51 -4.57
N ASP A 71 6.73 7.74 -4.49
CA ASP A 71 6.49 8.40 -3.20
C ASP A 71 5.31 7.77 -2.47
N THR A 72 4.27 7.32 -3.19
CA THR A 72 3.19 6.55 -2.59
C THR A 72 3.71 5.23 -2.01
N GLY A 73 4.62 4.56 -2.72
CA GLY A 73 5.27 3.35 -2.20
C GLY A 73 6.06 3.60 -0.93
N ILE A 74 6.82 4.69 -0.88
CA ILE A 74 7.58 5.08 0.32
C ILE A 74 6.63 5.31 1.49
N VAL A 75 5.57 6.09 1.30
CA VAL A 75 4.59 6.41 2.35
C VAL A 75 3.86 5.14 2.80
N MET A 76 3.49 4.27 1.88
CA MET A 76 2.81 3.02 2.22
C MET A 76 3.73 2.11 3.03
N GLY A 77 5.01 2.01 2.68
CA GLY A 77 5.98 1.25 3.46
C GLY A 77 6.12 1.80 4.88
N GLN A 78 6.18 3.11 5.04
CA GLN A 78 6.24 3.75 6.35
C GLN A 78 4.97 3.47 7.17
N ALA A 79 3.80 3.53 6.54
CA ALA A 79 2.53 3.26 7.21
C ALA A 79 2.45 1.80 7.68
N PHE A 80 2.85 0.85 6.84
CA PHE A 80 2.90 -0.56 7.22
C PHE A 80 3.89 -0.79 8.36
N ALA A 81 5.08 -0.21 8.31
CA ALA A 81 6.05 -0.34 9.38
C ALA A 81 5.51 0.18 10.71
N GLN A 82 4.85 1.34 10.69
CA GLN A 82 4.25 1.92 11.89
C GLN A 82 3.11 1.06 12.43
N ALA A 83 2.22 0.58 11.55
CA ALA A 83 1.07 -0.23 11.95
C ALA A 83 1.49 -1.59 12.50
N LEU A 84 2.54 -2.20 11.95
CA LEU A 84 3.08 -3.48 12.44
C LEU A 84 3.77 -3.36 13.79
N GLY A 85 4.30 -2.19 14.12
CA GLY A 85 4.97 -1.96 15.38
C GLY A 85 6.16 -2.92 15.58
N ASP A 86 6.15 -3.65 16.70
CA ASP A 86 7.22 -4.61 17.01
C ASP A 86 7.09 -5.95 16.25
N LYS A 87 6.11 -6.07 15.37
CA LYS A 87 5.85 -7.26 14.56
C LYS A 87 5.50 -8.52 15.36
N ARG A 88 5.10 -8.35 16.63
CA ARG A 88 4.77 -9.49 17.48
C ARG A 88 3.49 -10.17 16.98
N GLY A 89 3.54 -11.49 16.88
CA GLY A 89 2.38 -12.30 16.52
C GLY A 89 2.03 -12.32 15.03
N ILE A 90 2.82 -11.68 14.17
CA ILE A 90 2.54 -11.68 12.73
C ILE A 90 2.95 -13.02 12.10
N ARG A 91 2.32 -13.33 10.97
CA ARG A 91 2.83 -14.36 10.06
C ARG A 91 3.91 -13.70 9.21
N ARG A 92 5.16 -13.97 9.53
CA ARG A 92 6.33 -13.32 8.93
C ARG A 92 6.46 -13.59 7.44
N PHE A 93 6.20 -14.82 6.99
CA PHE A 93 6.40 -15.25 5.61
C PHE A 93 5.09 -15.41 4.88
N GLY A 94 5.06 -15.00 3.63
CA GLY A 94 3.94 -15.25 2.73
C GLY A 94 4.43 -15.48 1.31
N ASP A 95 3.78 -16.39 0.60
CA ASP A 95 4.09 -16.63 -0.80
C ASP A 95 2.85 -17.09 -1.53
N ILE A 96 2.85 -16.86 -2.82
CA ILE A 96 1.77 -17.31 -3.68
C ILE A 96 2.25 -17.42 -5.13
N ALA A 97 1.73 -18.41 -5.86
CA ALA A 97 1.77 -18.45 -7.30
C ALA A 97 0.35 -18.20 -7.79
N MET A 98 0.15 -17.10 -8.50
CA MET A 98 -1.18 -16.67 -8.94
C MET A 98 -1.23 -16.63 -10.47
N PRO A 99 -2.02 -17.49 -11.12
CA PRO A 99 -2.21 -17.42 -12.57
C PRO A 99 -3.37 -16.48 -12.90
N MET A 100 -3.21 -15.78 -14.01
CA MET A 100 -4.32 -15.13 -14.69
C MET A 100 -4.22 -15.55 -16.16
N ASP A 101 -5.05 -16.49 -16.56
CA ASP A 101 -4.94 -17.19 -17.85
C ASP A 101 -3.52 -17.76 -18.02
N GLU A 102 -2.78 -17.36 -19.04
CA GLU A 102 -1.42 -17.85 -19.33
C GLU A 102 -0.32 -17.03 -18.62
N ALA A 103 -0.67 -16.01 -17.83
CA ALA A 103 0.31 -15.12 -17.21
C ALA A 103 0.41 -15.40 -15.70
N PRO A 104 1.33 -16.28 -15.26
CA PRO A 104 1.50 -16.53 -13.83
C PRO A 104 2.41 -15.48 -13.19
N ILE A 105 2.13 -15.16 -11.94
CA ILE A 105 2.96 -14.29 -11.09
C ILE A 105 3.32 -15.07 -9.84
N MET A 106 4.58 -15.03 -9.45
CA MET A 106 5.03 -15.51 -8.15
C MET A 106 5.43 -14.33 -7.27
N ALA A 107 4.99 -14.35 -6.03
CA ALA A 107 5.39 -13.36 -5.03
C ALA A 107 5.79 -14.07 -3.75
N ALA A 108 6.86 -13.59 -3.10
CA ALA A 108 7.30 -14.10 -1.81
C ALA A 108 7.73 -12.91 -0.96
N VAL A 109 7.27 -12.88 0.29
CA VAL A 109 7.52 -11.78 1.22
C VAL A 109 8.04 -12.31 2.54
N ASP A 110 9.08 -11.66 3.06
CA ASP A 110 9.60 -11.88 4.41
C ASP A 110 9.60 -10.54 5.14
N ILE A 111 8.76 -10.41 6.16
CA ILE A 111 8.71 -9.19 6.98
C ILE A 111 9.65 -9.37 8.16
N SER A 112 10.95 -9.32 7.90
CA SER A 112 11.98 -9.68 8.87
C SER A 112 12.18 -8.62 9.95
N GLY A 113 12.02 -7.34 9.63
CA GLY A 113 12.28 -6.26 10.58
C GLY A 113 13.75 -5.87 10.74
N ARG A 114 14.64 -6.33 9.86
CA ARG A 114 16.06 -6.02 9.91
C ARG A 114 16.62 -5.54 8.58
#